data_4115bd850364bbd71b1c3f77b265f7ad
#
_entry.id   4115bd850364bbd71b1c3f77b265f7ad
#
_cell.length_a   1.000
_cell.length_b   1.000
_cell.length_c   1.000
_cell.angle_alpha   90.00
_cell.angle_beta   90.00
_cell.angle_gamma   90.00
#
_symmetry.space_group_name_H-M   'P 1'
#
loop_
_entity.id
_entity.type
_entity.pdbx_description
1 polymer ?
#
loop_
_entity_poly.entity_id
_entity_poly.type
_entity_poly.pdbx_seq_one_letter_code
_entity_poly.pdbx_strand_id
1 'polypeptide(L)'
;MNATYTKLFRSPYSVPNAMQTTDEGLWIVDQISDRAALVRIEEPSDYYGVPWVRREIPTESSNTSGMTWGDGSLWLAANGDAGIWRTARPTDAGAHTGEILRVDPATGATLARYPVPGGGGTHGTEYDQFEPGYIWVEALKDGKLLRMRISDWSIQHTIELPYPRAHGLVQKEDGMWVVFTGHRLLLKLAMDGRELERIEVPADQPEPHCMTAYGDAMIYCDAASGWVVKMEIE
;
A
#
# COMPACT_ATOMS: atom_id res chain seq x y z
N MET A 1 -8.01 20.35 -5.36
CA MET A 1 -8.19 19.80 -6.72
C MET A 1 -9.48 19.03 -6.75
N ASN A 2 -10.14 18.96 -7.91
CA ASN A 2 -11.30 18.10 -8.12
C ASN A 2 -10.82 16.72 -8.58
N ALA A 3 -11.64 15.71 -8.28
CA ALA A 3 -11.41 14.36 -8.78
C ALA A 3 -12.75 13.68 -9.07
N THR A 4 -12.76 12.81 -10.07
CA THR A 4 -13.88 11.93 -10.37
C THR A 4 -13.59 10.52 -9.85
N TYR A 5 -14.65 9.82 -9.43
CA TYR A 5 -14.54 8.53 -8.74
C TYR A 5 -15.41 7.48 -9.45
N THR A 6 -14.81 6.37 -9.87
CA THR A 6 -15.51 5.25 -10.49
C THR A 6 -15.28 3.99 -9.67
N LYS A 7 -16.34 3.42 -9.09
CA LYS A 7 -16.27 2.09 -8.44
C LYS A 7 -16.06 1.03 -9.51
N LEU A 8 -14.95 0.31 -9.45
CA LEU A 8 -14.60 -0.72 -10.43
C LEU A 8 -15.21 -2.07 -10.01
N PHE A 9 -14.79 -2.58 -8.86
CA PHE A 9 -15.22 -3.87 -8.32
C PHE A 9 -14.96 -3.94 -6.81
N ARG A 10 -15.47 -4.98 -6.17
CA ARG A 10 -15.12 -5.29 -4.78
C ARG A 10 -13.90 -6.20 -4.73
N SER A 11 -12.99 -5.92 -3.79
CA SER A 11 -11.87 -6.80 -3.48
C SER A 11 -12.33 -8.25 -3.24
N PRO A 12 -11.53 -9.27 -3.59
CA PRO A 12 -11.81 -10.65 -3.21
C PRO A 12 -11.68 -10.90 -1.70
N TYR A 13 -11.24 -9.90 -0.94
CA TYR A 13 -10.95 -9.97 0.49
C TYR A 13 -11.86 -9.06 1.31
N SER A 14 -12.04 -9.43 2.58
CA SER A 14 -12.89 -8.67 3.52
C SER A 14 -12.24 -7.37 3.97
N VAL A 15 -10.91 -7.36 4.13
CA VAL A 15 -10.16 -6.18 4.55
C VAL A 15 -8.96 -5.97 3.62
N PRO A 16 -9.21 -5.47 2.38
CA PRO A 16 -8.12 -5.12 1.47
C PRO A 16 -7.35 -3.94 2.06
N ASN A 17 -6.09 -4.13 2.38
CA ASN A 17 -5.33 -3.12 3.10
C ASN A 17 -4.11 -2.60 2.35
N ALA A 18 -3.73 -3.26 1.26
CA ALA A 18 -2.73 -2.74 0.34
C ALA A 18 -2.97 -3.25 -1.08
N MET A 19 -2.50 -2.50 -2.07
CA MET A 19 -2.62 -2.86 -3.48
C MET A 19 -1.48 -2.29 -4.32
N GLN A 20 -1.21 -2.95 -5.44
CA GLN A 20 -0.21 -2.51 -6.41
C GLN A 20 -0.58 -2.97 -7.82
N THR A 21 -0.60 -2.03 -8.76
CA THR A 21 -0.72 -2.33 -10.19
C THR A 21 0.60 -2.86 -10.75
N THR A 22 0.48 -3.82 -11.66
CA THR A 22 1.58 -4.37 -12.46
C THR A 22 1.08 -4.61 -13.88
N ASP A 23 1.95 -4.97 -14.81
CA ASP A 23 1.56 -5.34 -16.18
C ASP A 23 0.61 -6.55 -16.22
N GLU A 24 0.64 -7.42 -15.20
CA GLU A 24 -0.24 -8.58 -15.11
C GLU A 24 -1.64 -8.26 -14.57
N GLY A 25 -1.82 -7.12 -13.90
CA GLY A 25 -3.06 -6.72 -13.26
C GLY A 25 -2.85 -6.03 -11.91
N LEU A 26 -3.83 -6.12 -11.02
CA LEU A 26 -3.80 -5.50 -9.71
C LEU A 26 -3.56 -6.56 -8.63
N TRP A 27 -2.48 -6.43 -7.88
CA TRP A 27 -2.28 -7.16 -6.64
C TRP A 27 -3.04 -6.48 -5.50
N ILE A 28 -3.73 -7.28 -4.69
CA ILE A 28 -4.44 -6.84 -3.48
C ILE A 28 -4.07 -7.79 -2.35
N VAL A 29 -3.74 -7.26 -1.17
CA VAL A 29 -3.48 -8.08 0.03
C VAL A 29 -4.60 -7.92 1.06
N ASP A 30 -4.95 -9.04 1.69
CA ASP A 30 -5.89 -9.09 2.81
C ASP A 30 -5.16 -8.94 4.15
N GLN A 31 -5.56 -7.98 4.96
CA GLN A 31 -4.97 -7.76 6.28
C GLN A 31 -5.24 -8.92 7.25
N ILE A 32 -6.37 -9.63 7.08
CA ILE A 32 -6.77 -10.71 7.98
C ILE A 32 -5.93 -11.96 7.75
N SER A 33 -5.88 -12.42 6.50
CA SER A 33 -5.21 -13.68 6.14
C SER A 33 -3.76 -13.51 5.71
N ASP A 34 -3.35 -12.27 5.40
CA ASP A 34 -2.06 -11.92 4.79
C ASP A 34 -1.80 -12.63 3.45
N ARG A 35 -2.86 -13.02 2.75
CA ARG A 35 -2.78 -13.56 1.39
C ARG A 35 -2.83 -12.41 0.38
N ALA A 36 -2.17 -12.59 -0.74
CA ALA A 36 -2.20 -11.63 -1.83
C ALA A 36 -2.81 -12.27 -3.08
N ALA A 37 -3.78 -11.57 -3.71
CA ALA A 37 -4.41 -11.97 -4.96
C ALA A 37 -4.00 -11.04 -6.09
N LEU A 38 -3.66 -11.61 -7.24
CA LEU A 38 -3.56 -10.92 -8.51
C LEU A 38 -4.92 -10.98 -9.19
N VAL A 39 -5.52 -9.83 -9.40
CA VAL A 39 -6.83 -9.73 -10.06
C VAL A 39 -6.73 -8.99 -11.38
N ARG A 40 -7.65 -9.28 -12.30
CA ARG A 40 -7.81 -8.49 -13.52
C ARG A 40 -8.52 -7.17 -13.17
N ILE A 41 -8.03 -6.07 -13.69
CA ILE A 41 -8.73 -4.79 -13.60
C ILE A 41 -9.84 -4.79 -14.67
N GLU A 42 -11.09 -4.63 -14.24
CA GLU A 42 -12.27 -4.56 -15.08
C GLU A 42 -13.05 -3.29 -14.77
N GLU A 43 -13.64 -2.66 -15.78
CA GLU A 43 -14.31 -1.38 -15.67
C GLU A 43 -15.74 -1.44 -16.23
N PRO A 44 -16.66 -0.89 -15.47
CA PRO A 44 -16.91 -1.19 -14.06
C PRO A 44 -17.38 -2.62 -13.95
N SER A 45 -17.17 -3.25 -12.82
CA SER A 45 -17.72 -4.57 -12.62
C SER A 45 -19.24 -4.51 -12.68
N ASP A 46 -19.85 -5.41 -13.46
CA ASP A 46 -21.28 -5.53 -13.49
C ASP A 46 -21.82 -6.23 -12.23
N TYR A 47 -22.91 -6.88 -12.26
CA TYR A 47 -23.88 -7.30 -11.28
C TYR A 47 -23.44 -7.53 -9.81
N TYR A 48 -22.29 -8.17 -9.52
CA TYR A 48 -21.84 -8.48 -8.15
C TYR A 48 -20.56 -7.79 -7.72
N GLY A 49 -19.91 -7.09 -8.63
CA GLY A 49 -18.66 -6.42 -8.34
C GLY A 49 -17.51 -7.36 -8.01
N VAL A 50 -17.54 -8.61 -8.49
CA VAL A 50 -16.49 -9.60 -8.17
C VAL A 50 -15.41 -9.56 -9.24
N PRO A 51 -14.12 -9.40 -8.86
CA PRO A 51 -13.02 -9.37 -9.82
C PRO A 51 -12.68 -10.80 -10.27
N TRP A 52 -12.04 -10.90 -11.42
CA TRP A 52 -11.41 -12.15 -11.85
C TRP A 52 -10.06 -12.33 -11.14
N VAL A 53 -9.99 -13.29 -10.22
CA VAL A 53 -8.75 -13.68 -9.56
C VAL A 53 -7.93 -14.58 -10.48
N ARG A 54 -6.75 -14.12 -10.91
CA ARG A 54 -5.81 -14.89 -11.74
C ARG A 54 -4.92 -15.81 -10.94
N ARG A 55 -4.47 -15.35 -9.77
CA ARG A 55 -3.55 -16.04 -8.87
C ARG A 55 -3.78 -15.57 -7.45
N GLU A 56 -3.58 -16.45 -6.50
CA GLU A 56 -3.51 -16.14 -5.09
C GLU A 56 -2.27 -16.81 -4.49
N ILE A 57 -1.52 -16.07 -3.69
CA ILE A 57 -0.32 -16.56 -2.99
C ILE A 57 -0.48 -16.39 -1.48
N PRO A 58 -0.01 -17.34 -0.66
CA PRO A 58 0.20 -17.12 0.76
C PRO A 58 1.39 -16.20 0.95
N THR A 59 1.45 -15.45 2.05
CA THR A 59 2.65 -14.72 2.43
C THR A 59 2.99 -14.95 3.90
N GLU A 60 4.22 -14.70 4.28
CA GLU A 60 4.67 -14.72 5.67
C GLU A 60 4.57 -13.34 6.34
N SER A 61 4.02 -12.37 5.64
CA SER A 61 3.71 -11.06 6.21
C SER A 61 2.66 -11.16 7.31
N SER A 62 2.56 -10.20 8.18
CA SER A 62 1.59 -10.18 9.27
C SER A 62 0.98 -8.80 9.45
N ASN A 63 -0.35 -8.76 9.58
CA ASN A 63 -1.09 -7.49 9.69
C ASN A 63 -0.70 -6.54 8.54
N THR A 64 -0.68 -7.10 7.32
CA THR A 64 -0.11 -6.45 6.13
C THR A 64 -0.87 -5.16 5.80
N SER A 65 -0.16 -4.05 5.73
CA SER A 65 -0.74 -2.71 5.59
C SER A 65 -0.16 -1.90 4.43
N GLY A 66 0.82 -2.41 3.71
CA GLY A 66 1.40 -1.77 2.53
C GLY A 66 1.89 -2.80 1.52
N MET A 67 1.90 -2.40 0.25
CA MET A 67 2.42 -3.22 -0.84
C MET A 67 2.95 -2.32 -1.95
N THR A 68 4.07 -2.73 -2.54
CA THR A 68 4.59 -2.14 -3.77
C THR A 68 5.27 -3.20 -4.64
N TRP A 69 5.55 -2.83 -5.89
CA TRP A 69 6.23 -3.68 -6.87
C TRP A 69 7.55 -3.05 -7.29
N GLY A 70 8.61 -3.83 -7.25
CA GLY A 70 9.90 -3.40 -7.76
C GLY A 70 10.91 -4.54 -7.79
N ASP A 71 11.86 -4.45 -8.70
CA ASP A 71 12.93 -5.43 -8.87
C ASP A 71 12.39 -6.88 -8.97
N GLY A 72 11.31 -7.05 -9.77
CA GLY A 72 10.67 -8.35 -10.02
C GLY A 72 10.04 -9.01 -8.79
N SER A 73 9.76 -8.26 -7.74
CA SER A 73 9.24 -8.75 -6.47
C SER A 73 8.08 -7.92 -5.94
N LEU A 74 7.22 -8.54 -5.14
CA LEU A 74 6.33 -7.81 -4.26
C LEU A 74 7.09 -7.42 -2.98
N TRP A 75 6.84 -6.20 -2.51
CA TRP A 75 7.34 -5.71 -1.24
C TRP A 75 6.15 -5.43 -0.33
N LEU A 76 6.10 -6.08 0.83
CA LEU A 76 4.98 -6.02 1.75
C LEU A 76 5.39 -5.34 3.05
N ALA A 77 4.56 -4.43 3.54
CA ALA A 77 4.73 -3.80 4.84
C ALA A 77 3.92 -4.58 5.88
N ALA A 78 4.59 -5.35 6.72
CA ALA A 78 4.02 -6.00 7.88
C ALA A 78 3.99 -5.02 9.07
N ASN A 79 2.80 -4.73 9.58
CA ASN A 79 2.61 -3.70 10.62
C ASN A 79 2.85 -4.20 12.05
N GLY A 80 3.26 -5.44 12.22
CA GLY A 80 3.45 -6.12 13.50
C GLY A 80 2.69 -7.43 13.57
N ASP A 81 2.37 -7.90 14.77
CA ASP A 81 1.66 -9.17 14.93
C ASP A 81 0.22 -9.11 14.38
N ALA A 82 -0.28 -10.29 13.97
CA ALA A 82 -1.62 -10.45 13.43
C ALA A 82 -2.64 -10.98 14.45
N GLY A 83 -2.32 -10.97 15.74
CA GLY A 83 -3.13 -11.59 16.79
C GLY A 83 -4.54 -11.05 16.93
N ILE A 84 -4.79 -9.82 16.48
CA ILE A 84 -6.14 -9.24 16.43
C ILE A 84 -7.00 -9.77 15.27
N TRP A 85 -6.38 -10.38 14.27
CA TRP A 85 -7.05 -10.84 13.04
C TRP A 85 -7.18 -12.36 12.97
N ARG A 86 -6.14 -13.10 13.38
CA ARG A 86 -6.02 -14.54 13.27
C ARG A 86 -5.07 -15.12 14.30
N THR A 87 -5.04 -16.44 14.40
CA THR A 87 -4.02 -17.14 15.20
C THR A 87 -2.63 -16.78 14.71
N ALA A 88 -1.74 -16.44 15.64
CA ALA A 88 -0.35 -16.11 15.36
C ALA A 88 0.39 -17.28 14.69
N ARG A 89 1.25 -16.96 13.73
CA ARG A 89 2.16 -17.89 13.07
C ARG A 89 3.60 -17.64 13.57
N PRO A 90 4.48 -18.64 13.52
CA PRO A 90 5.89 -18.48 13.91
C PRO A 90 6.63 -17.42 13.06
N THR A 91 6.13 -17.13 11.85
CA THR A 91 6.71 -16.16 10.90
C THR A 91 6.19 -14.76 11.10
N ASP A 92 5.19 -14.54 11.96
CA ASP A 92 4.63 -13.21 12.18
C ASP A 92 5.67 -12.28 12.84
N ALA A 93 5.64 -11.02 12.45
CA ALA A 93 6.40 -9.97 13.13
C ALA A 93 5.94 -9.85 14.59
N GLY A 94 6.81 -9.41 15.46
CA GLY A 94 6.48 -9.19 16.86
C GLY A 94 5.52 -8.00 17.03
N ALA A 95 4.82 -7.97 18.16
CA ALA A 95 3.98 -6.83 18.51
C ALA A 95 4.79 -5.52 18.45
N HIS A 96 4.23 -4.51 17.80
CA HIS A 96 4.87 -3.19 17.61
C HIS A 96 6.23 -3.22 16.87
N THR A 97 6.50 -4.27 16.11
CA THR A 97 7.70 -4.40 15.27
C THR A 97 7.28 -4.53 13.81
N GLY A 98 7.31 -3.43 13.07
CA GLY A 98 7.08 -3.45 11.63
C GLY A 98 8.29 -3.97 10.87
N GLU A 99 8.04 -4.62 9.75
CA GLU A 99 9.09 -5.05 8.82
C GLU A 99 8.62 -4.95 7.36
N ILE A 100 9.57 -4.84 6.46
CA ILE A 100 9.33 -4.92 5.01
C ILE A 100 9.81 -6.28 4.53
N LEU A 101 8.92 -7.03 3.88
CA LEU A 101 9.24 -8.32 3.28
C LEU A 101 9.37 -8.19 1.76
N ARG A 102 10.45 -8.70 1.21
CA ARG A 102 10.56 -8.95 -0.23
C ARG A 102 10.03 -10.35 -0.53
N VAL A 103 9.07 -10.46 -1.44
CA VAL A 103 8.31 -11.70 -1.67
C VAL A 103 8.32 -12.08 -3.15
N ASP A 104 8.52 -13.35 -3.44
CA ASP A 104 8.39 -13.94 -4.77
C ASP A 104 6.91 -13.92 -5.21
N PRO A 105 6.55 -13.22 -6.30
CA PRO A 105 5.16 -13.09 -6.73
C PRO A 105 4.56 -14.37 -7.32
N ALA A 106 5.38 -15.37 -7.63
CA ALA A 106 4.89 -16.64 -8.15
C ALA A 106 4.48 -17.60 -7.03
N THR A 107 5.19 -17.58 -5.89
CA THR A 107 5.05 -18.57 -4.83
C THR A 107 4.62 -18.00 -3.48
N GLY A 108 4.86 -16.71 -3.24
CA GLY A 108 4.68 -16.08 -1.94
C GLY A 108 5.87 -16.29 -0.97
N ALA A 109 6.93 -16.94 -1.43
CA ALA A 109 8.11 -17.16 -0.59
C ALA A 109 8.80 -15.86 -0.22
N THR A 110 9.16 -15.72 1.05
CA THR A 110 9.93 -14.56 1.54
C THR A 110 11.39 -14.68 1.07
N LEU A 111 11.83 -13.69 0.31
CA LEU A 111 13.20 -13.59 -0.22
C LEU A 111 14.12 -12.82 0.74
N ALA A 112 13.57 -11.83 1.44
CA ALA A 112 14.29 -11.01 2.42
C ALA A 112 13.33 -10.34 3.40
N ARG A 113 13.86 -9.95 4.59
CA ARG A 113 13.16 -9.20 5.63
C ARG A 113 14.01 -8.04 6.10
N TYR A 114 13.38 -6.91 6.31
CA TYR A 114 14.03 -5.68 6.72
C TYR A 114 13.24 -5.03 7.85
N PRO A 115 13.84 -4.73 9.01
CA PRO A 115 13.12 -4.09 10.11
C PRO A 115 12.82 -2.62 9.79
N VAL A 116 11.71 -2.11 10.28
CA VAL A 116 11.44 -0.66 10.23
C VAL A 116 12.44 0.05 11.15
N PRO A 117 13.21 1.04 10.65
CA PRO A 117 14.14 1.80 11.47
C PRO A 117 13.44 2.47 12.66
N GLY A 118 14.05 2.38 13.85
CA GLY A 118 13.44 2.93 15.08
C GLY A 118 12.36 2.06 15.72
N GLY A 119 11.95 0.96 15.06
CA GLY A 119 10.86 0.09 15.50
C GLY A 119 9.48 0.74 15.33
N GLY A 120 8.45 0.13 15.93
CA GLY A 120 7.06 0.50 15.69
C GLY A 120 6.49 -0.20 14.47
N GLY A 121 5.24 0.11 14.11
CA GLY A 121 4.58 -0.41 12.92
C GLY A 121 4.96 0.31 11.64
N THR A 122 4.44 -0.19 10.52
CA THR A 122 4.54 0.44 9.20
C THR A 122 3.24 0.21 8.43
N HIS A 123 2.85 1.20 7.62
CA HIS A 123 1.72 1.06 6.70
C HIS A 123 2.19 1.23 5.26
N GLY A 124 2.37 2.47 4.81
CA GLY A 124 2.74 2.76 3.43
C GLY A 124 4.14 2.28 3.06
N THR A 125 4.26 1.68 1.90
CA THR A 125 5.55 1.40 1.25
C THR A 125 5.45 1.62 -0.25
N GLU A 126 6.51 2.16 -0.87
CA GLU A 126 6.57 2.41 -2.32
C GLU A 126 7.99 2.17 -2.84
N TYR A 127 8.14 1.29 -3.82
CA TYR A 127 9.42 1.09 -4.49
C TYR A 127 9.74 2.33 -5.35
N ASP A 128 10.97 2.83 -5.26
CA ASP A 128 11.38 4.00 -6.02
C ASP A 128 11.55 3.64 -7.51
N GLN A 129 10.54 3.99 -8.31
CA GLN A 129 10.52 3.71 -9.74
C GLN A 129 11.46 4.64 -10.55
N PHE A 130 11.86 5.77 -9.97
CA PHE A 130 12.74 6.75 -10.60
C PHE A 130 14.22 6.46 -10.34
N GLU A 131 14.51 5.84 -9.19
CA GLU A 131 15.85 5.42 -8.82
C GLU A 131 15.82 3.99 -8.23
N PRO A 132 15.92 2.95 -9.08
CA PRO A 132 15.90 1.56 -8.62
C PRO A 132 16.96 1.26 -7.56
N GLY A 133 16.62 0.39 -6.60
CA GLY A 133 17.47 0.07 -5.45
C GLY A 133 17.13 0.86 -4.18
N TYR A 134 16.08 1.66 -4.24
CA TYR A 134 15.52 2.36 -3.08
C TYR A 134 14.04 2.02 -2.88
N ILE A 135 13.59 2.18 -1.64
CA ILE A 135 12.19 1.96 -1.26
C ILE A 135 11.80 2.96 -0.17
N TRP A 136 10.59 3.49 -0.29
CA TRP A 136 9.99 4.34 0.72
C TRP A 136 9.22 3.49 1.74
N VAL A 137 9.37 3.81 3.01
CA VAL A 137 8.76 3.08 4.13
C VAL A 137 8.19 4.09 5.13
N GLU A 138 6.93 3.92 5.50
CA GLU A 138 6.38 4.69 6.61
C GLU A 138 6.89 4.14 7.95
N ALA A 139 7.47 5.00 8.77
CA ALA A 139 7.81 4.75 10.16
C ALA A 139 6.69 5.33 11.04
N LEU A 140 5.67 4.52 11.36
CA LEU A 140 4.46 4.96 12.09
C LEU A 140 4.76 5.66 13.40
N LYS A 141 5.68 5.09 14.19
CA LYS A 141 6.05 5.61 15.50
C LYS A 141 6.62 7.03 15.43
N ASP A 142 7.35 7.31 14.35
CA ASP A 142 8.05 8.57 14.18
C ASP A 142 7.29 9.57 13.30
N GLY A 143 6.20 9.13 12.65
CA GLY A 143 5.40 9.96 11.74
C GLY A 143 6.19 10.41 10.51
N LYS A 144 6.95 9.51 9.90
CA LYS A 144 7.88 9.83 8.81
C LYS A 144 7.76 8.85 7.65
N LEU A 145 8.06 9.34 6.45
CA LEU A 145 8.46 8.51 5.32
C LEU A 145 9.98 8.47 5.25
N LEU A 146 10.53 7.27 5.23
CA LEU A 146 11.97 7.02 5.14
C LEU A 146 12.29 6.44 3.76
N ARG A 147 13.20 7.06 3.02
CA ARG A 147 13.76 6.48 1.80
C ARG A 147 14.94 5.59 2.17
N MET A 148 14.79 4.30 1.99
CA MET A 148 15.78 3.29 2.36
C MET A 148 16.58 2.85 1.14
N ARG A 149 17.90 2.72 1.27
CA ARG A 149 18.70 2.00 0.28
C ARG A 149 18.59 0.50 0.55
N ILE A 150 18.12 -0.28 -0.42
CA ILE A 150 17.84 -1.71 -0.23
C ILE A 150 19.12 -2.52 0.06
N SER A 151 20.27 -2.14 -0.52
CA SER A 151 21.52 -2.92 -0.40
C SER A 151 22.12 -2.97 1.00
N ASP A 152 21.92 -1.93 1.80
CA ASP A 152 22.48 -1.81 3.16
C ASP A 152 21.47 -1.35 4.21
N TRP A 153 20.22 -1.17 3.80
CA TRP A 153 19.10 -0.72 4.62
C TRP A 153 19.34 0.60 5.36
N SER A 154 20.13 1.49 4.77
CA SER A 154 20.43 2.81 5.33
C SER A 154 19.43 3.87 4.88
N ILE A 155 19.06 4.78 5.79
CA ILE A 155 18.17 5.92 5.48
C ILE A 155 18.92 6.92 4.61
N GLN A 156 18.35 7.25 3.46
CA GLN A 156 18.91 8.21 2.51
C GLN A 156 18.18 9.53 2.50
N HIS A 157 16.89 9.50 2.82
CA HIS A 157 16.05 10.69 2.87
C HIS A 157 14.90 10.49 3.86
N THR A 158 14.35 11.60 4.37
CA THR A 158 13.25 11.59 5.33
C THR A 158 12.26 12.71 5.00
N ILE A 159 10.97 12.38 4.98
CA ILE A 159 9.87 13.34 4.88
C ILE A 159 9.07 13.26 6.17
N GLU A 160 8.92 14.39 6.88
CA GLU A 160 8.00 14.49 8.03
C GLU A 160 6.56 14.47 7.53
N LEU A 161 5.71 13.63 8.12
CA LEU A 161 4.31 13.51 7.72
C LEU A 161 3.43 14.50 8.52
N PRO A 162 2.56 15.27 7.85
CA PRO A 162 1.68 16.24 8.52
C PRO A 162 0.55 15.59 9.33
N TYR A 163 0.21 14.33 9.02
CA TYR A 163 -0.83 13.55 9.69
C TYR A 163 -0.36 12.12 9.94
N PRO A 164 -0.90 11.42 10.94
CA PRO A 164 -0.61 10.01 11.18
C PRO A 164 -1.29 9.10 10.14
N ARG A 165 -0.84 7.85 10.07
CA ARG A 165 -1.44 6.77 9.28
C ARG A 165 -1.42 7.03 7.78
N ALA A 166 -0.23 7.18 7.23
CA ALA A 166 0.00 7.22 5.79
C ALA A 166 -0.03 5.80 5.20
N HIS A 167 -1.14 5.42 4.56
CA HIS A 167 -1.32 4.06 4.02
C HIS A 167 -0.90 3.94 2.55
N GLY A 168 -1.61 4.61 1.65
CA GLY A 168 -1.33 4.54 0.22
C GLY A 168 -0.23 5.52 -0.19
N LEU A 169 0.74 5.07 -0.95
CA LEU A 169 1.80 5.90 -1.51
C LEU A 169 1.82 5.75 -3.02
N VAL A 170 1.98 6.85 -3.76
CA VAL A 170 2.26 6.84 -5.20
C VAL A 170 3.33 7.90 -5.49
N GLN A 171 4.51 7.44 -5.88
CA GLN A 171 5.59 8.33 -6.27
C GLN A 171 5.33 8.91 -7.66
N LYS A 172 5.57 10.20 -7.80
CA LYS A 172 5.60 10.93 -9.07
C LYS A 172 6.94 11.64 -9.20
N GLU A 173 7.26 12.11 -10.39
CA GLU A 173 8.53 12.78 -10.66
C GLU A 173 8.78 14.00 -9.77
N ASP A 174 7.71 14.72 -9.41
CA ASP A 174 7.74 15.97 -8.64
C ASP A 174 7.33 15.82 -7.17
N GLY A 175 7.03 14.59 -6.69
CA GLY A 175 6.63 14.38 -5.31
C GLY A 175 6.00 13.02 -5.02
N MET A 176 5.45 12.90 -3.84
CA MET A 176 4.80 11.69 -3.33
C MET A 176 3.34 11.98 -2.99
N TRP A 177 2.40 11.30 -3.65
CA TRP A 177 1.03 11.24 -3.17
C TRP A 177 0.94 10.31 -1.97
N VAL A 178 0.27 10.75 -0.91
CA VAL A 178 0.11 10.05 0.36
C VAL A 178 -1.35 10.04 0.76
N VAL A 179 -1.91 8.87 1.04
CA VAL A 179 -3.25 8.71 1.60
C VAL A 179 -3.17 8.76 3.12
N PHE A 180 -3.89 9.68 3.73
CA PHE A 180 -4.07 9.75 5.18
C PHE A 180 -5.44 9.18 5.56
N THR A 181 -5.46 7.89 5.84
CA THR A 181 -6.67 7.14 6.22
C THR A 181 -7.25 7.66 7.53
N GLY A 182 -8.56 7.76 7.59
CA GLY A 182 -9.28 8.38 8.70
C GLY A 182 -9.48 9.88 8.56
N HIS A 183 -8.69 10.53 7.69
CA HIS A 183 -8.87 11.93 7.31
C HIS A 183 -9.56 12.09 5.96
N ARG A 184 -9.76 11.01 5.20
CA ARG A 184 -10.27 11.01 3.83
C ARG A 184 -9.49 11.96 2.91
N LEU A 185 -8.17 12.02 3.12
CA LEU A 185 -7.29 13.04 2.58
C LEU A 185 -6.15 12.40 1.78
N LEU A 186 -5.92 12.93 0.58
CA LEU A 186 -4.70 12.66 -0.17
C LEU A 186 -3.90 13.96 -0.26
N LEU A 187 -2.63 13.90 0.06
CA LEU A 187 -1.69 14.99 -0.14
C LEU A 187 -0.60 14.57 -1.11
N LYS A 188 -0.25 15.46 -2.01
CA LYS A 188 1.01 15.38 -2.73
C LYS A 188 2.04 16.19 -1.98
N LEU A 189 3.07 15.54 -1.49
CA LEU A 189 4.19 16.15 -0.78
C LEU A 189 5.41 16.25 -1.70
N ALA A 190 6.05 17.39 -1.71
CA ALA A 190 7.39 17.52 -2.28
C ALA A 190 8.38 16.70 -1.45
N MET A 191 9.59 16.46 -1.97
CA MET A 191 10.62 15.70 -1.25
C MET A 191 11.10 16.41 0.04
N ASP A 192 10.89 17.72 0.18
CA ASP A 192 11.14 18.46 1.42
C ASP A 192 9.97 18.44 2.43
N GLY A 193 8.89 17.70 2.12
CA GLY A 193 7.69 17.56 2.95
C GLY A 193 6.63 18.65 2.75
N ARG A 194 6.89 19.66 1.92
CA ARG A 194 5.95 20.73 1.64
C ARG A 194 4.75 20.19 0.83
N GLU A 195 3.52 20.56 1.25
CA GLU A 195 2.30 20.23 0.51
C GLU A 195 2.30 20.94 -0.87
N LEU A 196 2.12 20.15 -1.93
CA LEU A 196 1.98 20.62 -3.31
C LEU A 196 0.52 20.65 -3.72
N GLU A 197 -0.20 19.57 -3.43
CA GLU A 197 -1.57 19.36 -3.88
C GLU A 197 -2.38 18.66 -2.81
N ARG A 198 -3.72 18.84 -2.83
CA ARG A 198 -4.66 18.29 -1.87
C ARG A 198 -5.93 17.80 -2.54
N ILE A 199 -6.39 16.61 -2.17
CA ILE A 199 -7.70 16.07 -2.54
C ILE A 199 -8.38 15.59 -1.26
N GLU A 200 -9.56 16.15 -0.97
CA GLU A 200 -10.44 15.66 0.09
C GLU A 200 -11.51 14.77 -0.56
N VAL A 201 -11.52 13.49 -0.17
CA VAL A 201 -12.47 12.53 -0.73
C VAL A 201 -13.84 12.71 -0.10
N PRO A 202 -14.90 12.97 -0.89
CA PRO A 202 -16.25 13.19 -0.36
C PRO A 202 -16.75 12.03 0.50
N ALA A 203 -17.57 12.32 1.51
CA ALA A 203 -18.07 11.35 2.46
C ALA A 203 -18.98 10.27 1.85
N ASP A 204 -19.58 10.54 0.69
CA ASP A 204 -20.41 9.60 -0.07
C ASP A 204 -19.60 8.65 -0.95
N GLN A 205 -18.30 8.88 -1.09
CA GLN A 205 -17.37 7.98 -1.77
C GLN A 205 -16.77 6.97 -0.79
N PRO A 206 -16.29 5.78 -1.26
CA PRO A 206 -15.49 4.87 -0.44
C PRO A 206 -14.27 5.59 0.18
N GLU A 207 -13.92 5.25 1.41
CA GLU A 207 -12.78 5.87 2.08
C GLU A 207 -11.46 5.38 1.49
N PRO A 208 -10.54 6.27 1.08
CA PRO A 208 -9.24 5.84 0.57
C PRO A 208 -8.38 5.24 1.69
N HIS A 209 -7.84 4.05 1.45
CA HIS A 209 -6.96 3.36 2.40
C HIS A 209 -5.59 3.12 1.77
N CYS A 210 -5.48 2.19 0.84
CA CYS A 210 -4.27 2.03 0.02
C CYS A 210 -4.50 2.61 -1.38
N MET A 211 -3.41 2.87 -2.10
CA MET A 211 -3.46 3.50 -3.41
C MET A 211 -2.31 3.02 -4.29
N THR A 212 -2.53 2.99 -5.60
CA THR A 212 -1.51 2.71 -6.61
C THR A 212 -1.76 3.52 -7.88
N ALA A 213 -0.72 3.74 -8.68
CA ALA A 213 -0.85 4.39 -9.99
C ALA A 213 -1.59 3.49 -11.00
N TYR A 214 -2.36 4.08 -11.91
CA TYR A 214 -3.04 3.39 -13.02
C TYR A 214 -3.11 4.31 -14.24
N GLY A 215 -2.09 4.27 -15.07
CA GLY A 215 -1.92 5.25 -16.14
C GLY A 215 -1.86 6.68 -15.58
N ASP A 216 -2.69 7.57 -16.11
CA ASP A 216 -2.82 8.95 -15.63
C ASP A 216 -3.71 9.07 -14.38
N ALA A 217 -4.46 8.01 -14.05
CA ALA A 217 -5.32 7.92 -12.87
C ALA A 217 -4.61 7.26 -11.68
N MET A 218 -5.31 7.16 -10.57
CA MET A 218 -4.95 6.33 -9.42
C MET A 218 -6.10 5.36 -9.09
N ILE A 219 -5.76 4.20 -8.58
CA ILE A 219 -6.72 3.27 -8.01
C ILE A 219 -6.49 3.21 -6.50
N TYR A 220 -7.55 3.26 -5.71
CA TYR A 220 -7.49 3.05 -4.27
C TYR A 220 -8.52 2.01 -3.81
N CYS A 221 -8.34 1.43 -2.63
CA CYS A 221 -9.36 0.61 -1.99
C CYS A 221 -9.86 1.24 -0.70
N ASP A 222 -11.08 0.86 -0.34
CA ASP A 222 -11.67 1.08 0.97
C ASP A 222 -11.62 -0.24 1.76
N ALA A 223 -10.86 -0.25 2.84
CA ALA A 223 -10.67 -1.45 3.66
C ALA A 223 -11.96 -1.88 4.39
N ALA A 224 -12.89 -0.97 4.61
CA ALA A 224 -14.16 -1.27 5.30
C ALA A 224 -15.23 -1.84 4.36
N SER A 225 -15.41 -1.22 3.18
CA SER A 225 -16.43 -1.65 2.21
C SER A 225 -15.90 -2.64 1.17
N GLY A 226 -14.58 -2.75 1.01
CA GLY A 226 -13.93 -3.58 0.00
C GLY A 226 -14.00 -3.02 -1.42
N TRP A 227 -14.52 -1.83 -1.66
CA TRP A 227 -14.55 -1.23 -2.98
C TRP A 227 -13.14 -0.86 -3.46
N VAL A 228 -12.86 -1.22 -4.71
CA VAL A 228 -11.74 -0.71 -5.50
C VAL A 228 -12.28 0.40 -6.39
N VAL A 229 -11.66 1.56 -6.32
CA VAL A 229 -12.13 2.80 -6.95
C VAL A 229 -11.04 3.39 -7.81
N LYS A 230 -11.35 3.71 -9.06
CA LYS A 230 -10.52 4.55 -9.92
C LYS A 230 -10.81 6.02 -9.60
N MET A 231 -9.77 6.79 -9.41
CA MET A 231 -9.80 8.23 -9.18
C MET A 231 -9.02 8.94 -10.28
N GLU A 232 -9.69 9.82 -11.00
CA GLU A 232 -9.11 10.66 -12.05
C GLU A 232 -9.04 12.09 -11.53
N ILE A 233 -7.85 12.71 -11.56
CA ILE A 233 -7.60 14.07 -11.09
C ILE A 233 -7.82 15.04 -12.26
N GLU A 234 -8.61 16.10 -12.02
CA GLU A 234 -8.94 17.13 -13.00
C GLU A 234 -8.00 18.34 -12.89
#